data_83adde5496e5488ec030ba9979ff97c1
#
_entry.id   83adde5496e5488ec030ba9979ff97c1
#
_cell.length_a   1.000
_cell.length_b   1.000
_cell.length_c   1.000
_cell.angle_alpha   90.00
_cell.angle_beta   90.00
_cell.angle_gamma   90.00
#
_symmetry.space_group_name_H-M   'P 1'
#
loop_
_entity.id
_entity.type
_entity.pdbx_description
1 polymer ?
#
loop_
_entity_poly.entity_id
_entity_poly.type
_entity_poly.pdbx_seq_one_letter_code
_entity_poly.pdbx_strand_id
1 'polypeptide(L)' 'MEETPQGKIIARLKAENAELKKRLFDARQRVMELEQELHDWIDKVSK' A
#
# COMPACT_ATOMS: atom_id res chain seq x y z
N MET A 1 -26.60 19.88 -10.44
CA MET A 1 -26.35 19.77 -9.00
C MET A 1 -25.09 20.51 -8.65
N GLU A 2 -25.20 21.51 -7.82
CA GLU A 2 -24.01 22.25 -7.43
C GLU A 2 -23.27 21.48 -6.33
N GLU A 3 -22.01 21.17 -6.60
CA GLU A 3 -21.18 20.58 -5.57
C GLU A 3 -20.72 21.66 -4.61
N THR A 4 -20.91 21.42 -3.34
CA THR A 4 -20.38 22.32 -2.33
C THR A 4 -18.86 22.18 -2.28
N PRO A 5 -18.11 23.22 -1.88
CA PRO A 5 -16.67 23.08 -1.70
C PRO A 5 -16.30 21.94 -0.76
N GLN A 6 -17.13 21.71 0.26
CA GLN A 6 -16.92 20.62 1.20
C GLN A 6 -17.08 19.26 0.53
N GLY A 7 -18.07 19.13 -0.37
CA GLY A 7 -18.27 17.91 -1.11
C GLY A 7 -17.07 17.56 -1.99
N LYS A 8 -16.48 18.57 -2.64
CA LYS A 8 -15.29 18.35 -3.46
C LYS A 8 -14.10 17.91 -2.64
N ILE A 9 -13.93 18.50 -1.47
CA ILE A 9 -12.84 18.13 -0.56
C ILE A 9 -13.01 16.70 -0.09
N ILE A 10 -14.23 16.32 0.31
CA ILE A 10 -14.51 14.96 0.76
C ILE A 10 -14.26 13.95 -0.36
N ALA A 11 -14.71 14.25 -1.58
CA ALA A 11 -14.48 13.36 -2.71
C ALA A 11 -13.00 13.18 -3.00
N ARG A 12 -12.22 14.26 -2.94
CA ARG A 12 -10.77 14.19 -3.15
C ARG A 12 -10.09 13.38 -2.06
N LEU A 13 -10.48 13.58 -0.81
CA LEU A 13 -9.90 12.84 0.31
C LEU A 13 -10.22 11.35 0.21
N LYS A 14 -11.42 11.01 -0.21
CA LYS A 14 -11.78 9.60 -0.42
C LYS A 14 -10.93 8.98 -1.52
N ALA A 15 -10.72 9.70 -2.61
CA ALA A 15 -9.88 9.22 -3.70
C ALA A 15 -8.44 9.05 -3.26
N GLU A 16 -7.90 10.01 -2.52
CA GLU A 16 -6.55 9.93 -1.99
C GLU A 16 -6.40 8.77 -1.01
N ASN A 17 -7.40 8.55 -0.15
CA ASN A 17 -7.37 7.42 0.78
C ASN A 17 -7.37 6.10 0.06
N ALA A 18 -8.17 5.95 -0.99
CA ALA A 18 -8.20 4.72 -1.78
C ALA A 18 -6.85 4.48 -2.45
N GLU A 19 -6.25 5.53 -2.99
CA GLU A 19 -4.93 5.44 -3.62
C GLU A 19 -3.85 5.06 -2.61
N LEU A 20 -3.88 5.68 -1.42
CA LEU A 20 -2.91 5.39 -0.38
C LEU A 20 -3.06 3.97 0.16
N LYS A 21 -4.29 3.49 0.30
CA LYS A 21 -4.54 2.10 0.72
C LYS A 21 -3.99 1.12 -0.30
N LYS A 22 -4.16 1.41 -1.58
CA LYS A 22 -3.64 0.58 -2.66
C LYS A 22 -2.12 0.53 -2.62
N ARG A 23 -1.47 1.68 -2.46
CA ARG A 23 -0.01 1.75 -2.37
C ARG A 23 0.50 1.01 -1.14
N LEU A 24 -0.19 1.14 -0.03
CA LEU A 24 0.17 0.43 1.20
C LEU A 24 0.07 -1.07 1.01
N PHE A 25 -0.99 -1.54 0.37
CA PHE A 25 -1.17 -2.95 0.07
C PHE A 25 -0.03 -3.47 -0.80
N ASP A 26 0.29 -2.74 -1.87
CA ASP A 26 1.39 -3.13 -2.77
C ASP A 26 2.73 -3.14 -2.04
N ALA A 27 2.98 -2.15 -1.20
CA ALA A 27 4.21 -2.08 -0.42
C ALA A 27 4.33 -3.24 0.57
N ARG A 28 3.23 -3.61 1.22
CA ARG A 28 3.22 -4.75 2.13
C ARG A 28 3.47 -6.06 1.42
N GLN A 29 2.92 -6.23 0.23
CA GLN A 29 3.17 -7.40 -0.61
C GLN A 29 4.66 -7.50 -0.93
N ARG A 30 5.26 -6.38 -1.29
CA ARG A 30 6.68 -6.32 -1.61
C ARG A 30 7.54 -6.68 -0.40
N VAL A 31 7.18 -6.17 0.78
CA VAL A 31 7.90 -6.47 2.02
C VAL A 31 7.82 -7.97 2.32
N MET A 32 6.65 -8.58 2.16
CA MET A 32 6.49 -10.01 2.39
C MET A 32 7.36 -10.83 1.44
N GLU A 33 7.41 -10.45 0.17
CA GLU A 33 8.26 -11.13 -0.81
C GLU A 33 9.74 -11.02 -0.44
N LEU A 34 10.18 -9.84 -0.04
CA LEU A 34 11.56 -9.62 0.36
C LEU A 34 11.92 -10.39 1.63
N GLU A 35 11.01 -10.44 2.58
CA GLU A 35 11.21 -11.22 3.80
C GLU A 35 11.35 -12.70 3.48
N GLN A 36 10.55 -13.21 2.56
CA GLN A 36 10.61 -14.60 2.16
C GLN A 36 11.94 -14.92 1.46
N GLU A 37 12.37 -14.03 0.56
CA GLU A 37 13.66 -14.16 -0.09
C GLU A 37 14.81 -14.16 0.94
N LEU A 38 14.71 -13.28 1.93
CA LEU A 38 15.70 -13.19 2.98
C LEU A 38 15.76 -14.48 3.80
N HIS A 39 14.61 -15.02 4.15
CA HIS A 39 14.56 -16.31 4.88
C HIS A 39 15.18 -17.44 4.08
N ASP A 40 14.87 -17.51 2.80
CA ASP A 40 15.43 -18.55 1.92
C ASP A 40 16.95 -18.40 1.84
N TRP A 41 17.42 -17.18 1.76
CA TRP A 41 18.84 -16.90 1.68
C TRP A 41 19.56 -17.30 2.98
N ILE A 42 18.95 -16.95 4.12
CA ILE A 42 19.50 -17.30 5.44
C ILE A 42 19.58 -18.81 5.59
N ASP A 43 18.54 -19.53 5.19
CA ASP A 43 18.52 -20.99 5.23
C ASP A 43 19.65 -21.59 4.41
N LYS A 44 19.90 -21.04 3.23
CA LYS A 44 20.98 -21.52 2.38
C LYS A 44 22.36 -21.30 3.00
N VAL A 45 22.54 -20.16 3.63
CA VAL A 45 23.84 -19.79 4.21
C VAL A 45 24.09 -20.54 5.53
N SER A 46 23.01 -20.86 6.26
CA SER A 46 23.13 -21.54 7.55
C SER A 46 23.43 -23.03 7.47
N LYS A 47 23.25 -23.60 6.31
CA LYS A 47 23.53 -25.04 6.09
C LYS A 47 24.99 -25.32 5.80
#